data_3375cd4fa73d535753c24545250c4d7e
#
_entry.id   3375cd4fa73d535753c24545250c4d7e
#
_cell.length_a   1.000
_cell.length_b   1.000
_cell.length_c   1.000
_cell.angle_alpha   90.00
_cell.angle_beta   90.00
_cell.angle_gamma   90.00
#
_symmetry.space_group_name_H-M   'P 1'
#
loop_
_entity.id
_entity.type
_entity.pdbx_description
1 polymer ?
#
loop_
_entity_poly.entity_id
_entity_poly.type
_entity_poly.pdbx_seq_one_letter_code
_entity_poly.pdbx_strand_id
1 'polypeptide(L)'
;SDMEEAIQEKGLENERIIVFLSTSPSESEMFEITLNNGSCKRTILKEYVNPSFTTEAGLTEILGDMKTFAPAESYSMIIGCHGTGWLPVVQSRSKAKEDFVYHWDFENVPMTRFFGGLTAEYQTNISTLAQSLSNNGLSMEYILFDDCYMSSLEVAYELRHVTNYMIACPTEVMVFGMPYSTIGKYLLSEKPDYKAICESFYQFYSNYQYPYGTLAVTDCSYLDELAELMKYIHSNYSFDSTQAINIQRMDGYSPVTVSYTHLRAHETG
;
A
#
# COMPACT_ATOMS: atom_id res chain seq x y z
N SER A 1 12.44 -10.61 -11.45
CA SER A 1 11.62 -10.36 -10.23
C SER A 1 10.36 -11.20 -10.29
N ASP A 2 9.72 -11.43 -9.16
CA ASP A 2 8.49 -12.23 -9.05
C ASP A 2 7.36 -11.70 -9.93
N MET A 3 7.28 -10.37 -10.10
CA MET A 3 6.34 -9.76 -11.04
C MET A 3 6.67 -10.13 -12.51
N GLU A 4 7.95 -10.18 -12.88
CA GLU A 4 8.35 -10.61 -14.23
C GLU A 4 8.04 -12.10 -14.45
N GLU A 5 8.15 -12.94 -13.43
CA GLU A 5 7.72 -14.35 -13.49
C GLU A 5 6.21 -14.43 -13.71
N ALA A 6 5.42 -13.64 -12.99
CA ALA A 6 3.97 -13.58 -13.17
C ALA A 6 3.58 -13.13 -14.60
N ILE A 7 4.28 -12.12 -15.13
CA ILE A 7 4.09 -11.66 -16.51
C ILE A 7 4.45 -12.76 -17.51
N GLN A 8 5.53 -13.50 -17.29
CA GLN A 8 5.94 -14.60 -18.17
C GLN A 8 4.93 -15.76 -18.15
N GLU A 9 4.37 -16.08 -16.97
CA GLU A 9 3.38 -17.14 -16.82
C GLU A 9 2.03 -16.77 -17.45
N LYS A 10 1.49 -15.58 -17.14
CA LYS A 10 0.18 -15.13 -17.65
C LYS A 10 0.23 -14.68 -19.11
N GLY A 11 1.30 -13.99 -19.50
CA GLY A 11 1.37 -13.19 -20.71
C GLY A 11 0.82 -11.76 -20.47
N LEU A 12 1.06 -10.89 -21.46
CA LEU A 12 0.44 -9.56 -21.54
C LEU A 12 -0.37 -9.51 -22.85
N GLU A 13 -1.63 -9.16 -22.74
CA GLU A 13 -2.54 -8.95 -23.90
C GLU A 13 -2.66 -7.46 -24.21
N ASN A 14 -3.43 -6.73 -23.39
CA ASN A 14 -3.63 -5.29 -23.49
C ASN A 14 -3.05 -4.52 -22.31
N GLU A 15 -2.57 -5.23 -21.29
CA GLU A 15 -2.02 -4.63 -20.08
C GLU A 15 -0.65 -4.01 -20.36
N ARG A 16 -0.42 -2.86 -19.78
CA ARG A 16 0.87 -2.18 -19.77
C ARG A 16 1.37 -2.08 -18.34
N ILE A 17 2.60 -2.48 -18.13
CA ILE A 17 3.24 -2.48 -16.79
C ILE A 17 4.26 -1.36 -16.74
N ILE A 18 3.90 -0.29 -16.06
CA ILE A 18 4.77 0.87 -15.84
C ILE A 18 5.26 0.83 -14.41
N VAL A 19 6.54 0.97 -14.23
CA VAL A 19 7.20 0.95 -12.92
C VAL A 19 7.90 2.27 -12.69
N PHE A 20 7.59 2.94 -11.57
CA PHE A 20 8.42 4.00 -11.02
C PHE A 20 9.28 3.40 -9.92
N LEU A 21 10.58 3.41 -10.10
CA LEU A 21 11.55 2.83 -9.17
C LEU A 21 12.44 3.94 -8.61
N SER A 22 12.40 4.12 -7.30
CA SER A 22 13.30 5.00 -6.56
C SER A 22 14.27 4.15 -5.74
N THR A 23 15.52 4.06 -6.21
CA THR A 23 16.58 3.30 -5.52
C THR A 23 17.41 4.18 -4.60
N SER A 24 17.34 5.50 -4.80
CA SER A 24 17.99 6.50 -3.95
C SER A 24 17.17 7.79 -3.92
N PRO A 25 17.40 8.69 -2.94
CA PRO A 25 16.70 9.97 -2.87
C PRO A 25 16.95 10.88 -4.09
N SER A 26 18.10 10.70 -4.74
CA SER A 26 18.53 11.55 -5.84
C SER A 26 18.24 11.01 -7.23
N GLU A 27 17.98 9.71 -7.34
CA GLU A 27 17.84 9.04 -8.63
C GLU A 27 16.63 8.12 -8.61
N SER A 28 15.77 8.29 -9.58
CA SER A 28 14.60 7.43 -9.82
C SER A 28 14.41 7.28 -11.33
N GLU A 29 13.76 6.20 -11.70
CA GLU A 29 13.46 5.93 -13.10
C GLU A 29 12.01 5.44 -13.27
N MET A 30 11.44 5.77 -14.41
CA MET A 30 10.20 5.17 -14.88
C MET A 30 10.52 4.30 -16.10
N PHE A 31 10.09 3.05 -16.06
CA PHE A 31 10.28 2.11 -17.16
C PHE A 31 9.04 1.27 -17.41
N GLU A 32 8.94 0.75 -18.61
CA GLU A 32 7.91 -0.22 -19.01
C GLU A 32 8.51 -1.62 -19.02
N ILE A 33 7.75 -2.58 -18.51
CA ILE A 33 8.04 -4.01 -18.66
C ILE A 33 7.19 -4.53 -19.82
N THR A 34 7.84 -5.05 -20.86
CA THR A 34 7.21 -5.70 -21.99
C THR A 34 7.58 -7.17 -22.04
N LEU A 35 6.71 -8.01 -22.61
CA LEU A 35 6.96 -9.43 -22.81
C LEU A 35 7.25 -9.70 -24.29
N ASN A 36 8.45 -10.20 -24.60
CA ASN A 36 8.87 -10.55 -25.95
C ASN A 36 9.40 -11.96 -25.99
N ASN A 37 8.78 -12.85 -26.77
CA ASN A 37 9.20 -14.25 -26.92
C ASN A 37 9.40 -14.97 -25.57
N GLY A 38 8.50 -14.75 -24.62
CA GLY A 38 8.55 -15.37 -23.28
C GLY A 38 9.57 -14.75 -22.32
N SER A 39 10.23 -13.65 -22.70
CA SER A 39 11.20 -12.95 -21.85
C SER A 39 10.76 -11.50 -21.60
N CYS A 40 10.83 -11.08 -20.33
CA CYS A 40 10.57 -9.68 -19.97
C CYS A 40 11.73 -8.79 -20.37
N LYS A 41 11.38 -7.61 -20.88
CA LYS A 41 12.33 -6.54 -21.21
C LYS A 41 11.89 -5.26 -20.51
N ARG A 42 12.83 -4.56 -19.86
CA ARG A 42 12.62 -3.22 -19.31
C ARG A 42 13.08 -2.17 -20.31
N THR A 43 12.25 -1.15 -20.52
CA THR A 43 12.55 -0.01 -21.38
C THR A 43 12.36 1.27 -20.58
N ILE A 44 13.41 2.05 -20.37
CA ILE A 44 13.37 3.32 -19.63
C ILE A 44 12.54 4.31 -20.44
N LEU A 45 11.55 4.92 -19.78
CA LEU A 45 10.68 5.95 -20.32
C LEU A 45 11.14 7.35 -19.90
N LYS A 46 11.54 7.50 -18.63
CA LYS A 46 12.02 8.76 -18.06
C LYS A 46 12.94 8.51 -16.87
N GLU A 47 14.00 9.29 -16.78
CA GLU A 47 14.89 9.37 -15.61
C GLU A 47 14.55 10.64 -14.83
N TYR A 48 14.61 10.56 -13.50
CA TYR A 48 14.32 11.66 -12.58
C TYR A 48 15.53 11.94 -11.73
N VAL A 49 15.89 13.22 -11.62
CA VAL A 49 16.98 13.70 -10.76
C VAL A 49 16.37 14.48 -9.61
N ASN A 50 16.61 14.05 -8.38
CA ASN A 50 16.04 14.62 -7.15
C ASN A 50 14.51 14.79 -7.20
N PRO A 51 13.73 13.75 -7.57
CA PRO A 51 12.28 13.87 -7.64
C PRO A 51 11.69 14.08 -6.25
N SER A 52 10.75 15.03 -6.14
CA SER A 52 10.04 15.29 -4.88
C SER A 52 8.85 14.34 -4.73
N PHE A 53 9.07 13.02 -4.85
CA PHE A 53 8.01 11.99 -4.92
C PHE A 53 7.17 11.86 -3.63
N THR A 54 7.57 12.50 -2.53
CA THR A 54 6.82 12.56 -1.27
C THR A 54 5.93 13.79 -1.14
N THR A 55 6.01 14.71 -2.09
CA THR A 55 5.17 15.91 -2.12
C THR A 55 4.00 15.74 -3.10
N GLU A 56 2.90 16.44 -2.87
CA GLU A 56 1.76 16.43 -3.77
C GLU A 56 2.14 16.85 -5.20
N ALA A 57 2.92 17.92 -5.34
CA ALA A 57 3.33 18.40 -6.66
C ALA A 57 4.20 17.38 -7.41
N GLY A 58 5.21 16.81 -6.74
CA GLY A 58 6.12 15.85 -7.36
C GLY A 58 5.43 14.51 -7.68
N LEU A 59 4.59 14.01 -6.77
CA LEU A 59 3.83 12.78 -7.03
C LEU A 59 2.79 12.99 -8.15
N THR A 60 2.15 14.18 -8.19
CA THR A 60 1.24 14.55 -9.29
C THR A 60 1.96 14.56 -10.65
N GLU A 61 3.20 15.09 -10.69
CA GLU A 61 4.02 15.07 -11.91
C GLU A 61 4.32 13.62 -12.35
N ILE A 62 4.79 12.77 -11.44
CA ILE A 62 5.13 11.37 -11.74
C ILE A 62 3.91 10.60 -12.25
N LEU A 63 2.75 10.75 -11.62
CA LEU A 63 1.50 10.12 -12.05
C LEU A 63 1.01 10.68 -13.40
N GLY A 64 1.21 11.96 -13.66
CA GLY A 64 0.93 12.60 -14.95
C GLY A 64 1.83 12.05 -16.07
N ASP A 65 3.11 11.86 -15.80
CA ASP A 65 4.04 11.21 -16.73
C ASP A 65 3.59 9.78 -17.05
N MET A 66 3.28 8.98 -16.01
CA MET A 66 2.76 7.62 -16.17
C MET A 66 1.53 7.60 -17.09
N LYS A 67 0.55 8.47 -16.81
CA LYS A 67 -0.68 8.58 -17.63
C LYS A 67 -0.37 8.98 -19.09
N THR A 68 0.64 9.83 -19.29
CA THR A 68 1.07 10.26 -20.64
C THR A 68 1.75 9.14 -21.40
N PHE A 69 2.62 8.37 -20.76
CA PHE A 69 3.31 7.25 -21.38
C PHE A 69 2.40 6.04 -21.63
N ALA A 70 1.42 5.83 -20.75
CA ALA A 70 0.52 4.69 -20.80
C ALA A 70 -0.95 5.13 -20.62
N PRO A 71 -1.53 5.84 -21.60
CA PRO A 71 -2.95 6.15 -21.58
C PRO A 71 -3.76 4.85 -21.63
N ALA A 72 -4.74 4.72 -20.72
CA ALA A 72 -5.57 3.53 -20.59
C ALA A 72 -6.99 3.91 -20.12
N GLU A 73 -7.94 3.00 -20.29
CA GLU A 73 -9.32 3.16 -19.82
C GLU A 73 -9.43 2.87 -18.32
N SER A 74 -8.59 1.99 -17.80
CA SER A 74 -8.54 1.60 -16.38
C SER A 74 -7.10 1.50 -15.90
N TYR A 75 -6.89 1.81 -14.64
CA TYR A 75 -5.58 1.75 -13.98
C TYR A 75 -5.69 0.97 -12.68
N SER A 76 -4.62 0.27 -12.35
CA SER A 76 -4.41 -0.31 -11.02
C SER A 76 -3.03 0.08 -10.51
N MET A 77 -2.85 0.13 -9.21
CA MET A 77 -1.59 0.55 -8.61
C MET A 77 -1.10 -0.49 -7.60
N ILE A 78 0.19 -0.74 -7.63
CA ILE A 78 0.90 -1.52 -6.61
C ILE A 78 1.95 -0.60 -5.99
N ILE A 79 1.96 -0.51 -4.68
CA ILE A 79 2.92 0.28 -3.91
C ILE A 79 3.71 -0.70 -3.05
N GLY A 80 5.04 -0.73 -3.21
CA GLY A 80 5.93 -1.59 -2.44
C GLY A 80 7.03 -0.77 -1.78
N CYS A 81 6.92 -0.57 -0.49
CA CYS A 81 7.87 0.18 0.33
C CYS A 81 7.64 -0.12 1.82
N HIS A 82 7.91 0.82 2.71
CA HIS A 82 7.54 0.71 4.13
C HIS A 82 6.16 1.32 4.38
N GLY A 83 5.38 0.76 5.31
CA GLY A 83 4.06 1.27 5.69
C GLY A 83 3.87 1.37 7.21
N THR A 84 3.13 2.38 7.64
CA THR A 84 2.70 2.58 9.05
C THR A 84 1.20 2.83 9.16
N GLY A 85 0.44 2.42 8.16
CA GLY A 85 -0.99 2.64 8.12
C GLY A 85 -1.34 4.14 8.07
N TRP A 86 -2.27 4.56 8.91
CA TRP A 86 -2.83 5.90 8.96
C TRP A 86 -1.98 6.92 9.75
N LEU A 87 -0.90 6.49 10.42
CA LEU A 87 -0.07 7.41 11.20
C LEU A 87 0.58 8.45 10.28
N PRO A 88 0.41 9.76 10.57
CA PRO A 88 0.94 10.81 9.71
C PRO A 88 2.47 10.88 9.79
N VAL A 89 3.07 11.38 8.73
CA VAL A 89 4.50 11.72 8.71
C VAL A 89 4.73 12.86 9.71
N VAL A 90 5.49 12.58 10.77
CA VAL A 90 5.84 13.57 11.80
C VAL A 90 7.31 13.93 11.66
N GLN A 91 7.60 15.17 11.27
CA GLN A 91 8.96 15.68 11.08
C GLN A 91 9.84 15.65 12.35
N SER A 92 9.24 15.50 13.54
CA SER A 92 9.95 15.55 14.83
C SER A 92 10.31 14.18 15.43
N ARG A 93 10.22 13.09 14.67
CA ARG A 93 10.51 11.72 15.17
C ARG A 93 11.99 11.39 15.41
N SER A 94 12.87 12.37 15.53
CA SER A 94 14.26 12.12 15.94
C SER A 94 14.43 11.47 17.33
N LYS A 95 13.36 11.45 18.16
CA LYS A 95 13.36 10.77 19.48
C LYS A 95 12.68 9.40 19.48
N ALA A 96 11.92 9.03 18.47
CA ALA A 96 11.20 7.74 18.43
C ALA A 96 12.10 6.55 18.04
N LYS A 97 13.34 6.79 17.62
CA LYS A 97 14.30 5.72 17.27
C LYS A 97 14.79 4.90 18.47
N GLU A 98 14.69 5.44 19.70
CA GLU A 98 15.23 4.76 20.88
C GLU A 98 14.24 3.79 21.55
N ASP A 99 12.91 3.91 21.24
CA ASP A 99 11.86 3.10 21.86
C ASP A 99 11.24 2.05 20.92
N PHE A 100 11.76 1.89 19.72
CA PHE A 100 11.23 0.94 18.76
C PHE A 100 11.87 -0.43 18.95
N VAL A 101 11.20 -1.31 19.68
CA VAL A 101 11.62 -2.71 19.89
C VAL A 101 10.89 -3.57 18.87
N TYR A 102 11.64 -4.14 17.92
CA TYR A 102 11.10 -5.12 16.98
C TYR A 102 10.90 -6.46 17.70
N HIS A 103 9.72 -7.04 17.55
CA HIS A 103 9.43 -8.38 18.09
C HIS A 103 10.16 -9.50 17.33
N TRP A 104 10.68 -9.21 16.15
CA TRP A 104 11.33 -10.18 15.26
C TRP A 104 12.80 -9.83 15.12
N ASP A 105 13.60 -10.32 16.06
CA ASP A 105 15.06 -10.18 16.02
C ASP A 105 15.65 -11.36 15.25
N PHE A 106 15.53 -11.31 13.93
CA PHE A 106 16.27 -12.21 13.05
C PHE A 106 17.54 -11.49 12.58
N GLU A 107 18.70 -12.04 12.92
CA GLU A 107 19.98 -11.56 12.38
C GLU A 107 19.91 -11.48 10.85
N ASN A 108 20.13 -10.29 10.28
CA ASN A 108 20.17 -9.98 8.85
C ASN A 108 18.82 -9.78 8.13
N VAL A 109 17.73 -9.47 8.80
CA VAL A 109 16.47 -9.09 8.14
C VAL A 109 16.39 -7.56 8.00
N PRO A 110 16.08 -6.99 6.82
CA PRO A 110 15.89 -5.54 6.65
C PRO A 110 14.76 -5.04 7.53
N MET A 111 15.00 -3.97 8.27
CA MET A 111 14.04 -3.38 9.21
C MET A 111 12.85 -2.73 8.47
N THR A 112 11.68 -2.95 9.01
CA THR A 112 10.30 -2.41 8.78
C THR A 112 10.03 -1.40 7.65
N ARG A 113 8.78 -1.50 7.14
CA ARG A 113 8.28 -0.77 5.96
C ARG A 113 7.29 0.32 6.37
N PHE A 114 7.52 1.58 5.99
CA PHE A 114 6.59 2.70 5.99
C PHE A 114 6.07 2.92 4.56
N PHE A 115 5.04 3.73 4.34
CA PHE A 115 4.79 4.21 2.99
C PHE A 115 5.86 5.24 2.62
N GLY A 116 6.92 4.75 2.00
CA GLY A 116 8.09 5.54 1.67
C GLY A 116 9.38 5.00 2.30
N GLY A 117 10.31 5.89 2.54
CA GLY A 117 11.63 5.59 3.07
C GLY A 117 11.71 5.49 4.59
N LEU A 118 12.90 5.25 5.11
CA LEU A 118 13.16 5.09 6.54
C LEU A 118 13.09 6.40 7.34
N THR A 119 13.22 7.54 6.69
CA THR A 119 13.18 8.86 7.35
C THR A 119 11.98 9.66 6.88
N ALA A 120 11.48 10.56 7.72
CA ALA A 120 10.25 11.33 7.47
C ALA A 120 10.27 12.10 6.13
N GLU A 121 11.43 12.54 5.68
CA GLU A 121 11.61 13.27 4.41
C GLU A 121 11.33 12.40 3.18
N TYR A 122 11.38 11.07 3.32
CA TYR A 122 11.09 10.09 2.27
C TYR A 122 9.75 9.37 2.49
N GLN A 123 8.92 9.87 3.38
CA GLN A 123 7.61 9.30 3.71
C GLN A 123 6.49 10.16 3.10
N THR A 124 5.48 9.50 2.57
CA THR A 124 4.33 10.12 1.93
C THR A 124 3.08 9.88 2.76
N ASN A 125 2.31 10.94 3.03
CA ASN A 125 0.99 10.80 3.64
C ASN A 125 0.00 10.20 2.63
N ILE A 126 -0.96 9.42 3.13
CA ILE A 126 -2.02 8.84 2.29
C ILE A 126 -2.87 9.92 1.61
N SER A 127 -3.14 11.01 2.30
CA SER A 127 -3.84 12.18 1.71
C SER A 127 -3.09 12.78 0.52
N THR A 128 -1.75 12.81 0.56
CA THR A 128 -0.91 13.24 -0.56
C THR A 128 -1.10 12.32 -1.77
N LEU A 129 -1.14 11.00 -1.56
CA LEU A 129 -1.42 10.04 -2.63
C LEU A 129 -2.83 10.25 -3.22
N ALA A 130 -3.85 10.34 -2.35
CA ALA A 130 -5.23 10.55 -2.77
C ALA A 130 -5.37 11.84 -3.61
N GLN A 131 -4.78 12.94 -3.14
CA GLN A 131 -4.83 14.21 -3.85
C GLN A 131 -4.08 14.17 -5.18
N SER A 132 -2.91 13.53 -5.23
CA SER A 132 -2.11 13.41 -6.46
C SER A 132 -2.81 12.58 -7.53
N LEU A 133 -3.51 11.50 -7.14
CA LEU A 133 -4.36 10.73 -8.04
C LEU A 133 -5.53 11.57 -8.55
N SER A 134 -6.22 12.27 -7.66
CA SER A 134 -7.34 13.16 -8.00
C SER A 134 -6.93 14.29 -8.95
N ASN A 135 -5.76 14.92 -8.73
CA ASN A 135 -5.22 15.99 -9.58
C ASN A 135 -4.99 15.53 -11.03
N ASN A 136 -4.71 14.25 -11.23
CA ASN A 136 -4.58 13.63 -12.55
C ASN A 136 -5.89 13.07 -13.11
N GLY A 137 -7.01 13.17 -12.38
CA GLY A 137 -8.26 12.52 -12.73
C GLY A 137 -8.10 11.00 -12.86
N LEU A 138 -7.28 10.41 -12.00
CA LEU A 138 -7.05 8.97 -11.93
C LEU A 138 -7.96 8.34 -10.89
N SER A 139 -8.64 7.26 -11.28
CA SER A 139 -9.35 6.35 -10.39
C SER A 139 -8.83 4.95 -10.65
N MET A 140 -8.36 4.29 -9.60
CA MET A 140 -7.76 2.96 -9.69
C MET A 140 -8.84 1.89 -9.53
N GLU A 141 -8.72 0.81 -10.29
CA GLU A 141 -9.53 -0.38 -10.04
C GLU A 141 -9.18 -0.98 -8.68
N TYR A 142 -7.89 -1.05 -8.38
CA TYR A 142 -7.40 -1.33 -7.03
C TYR A 142 -6.10 -0.59 -6.74
N ILE A 143 -5.85 -0.36 -5.44
CA ILE A 143 -4.53 -0.04 -4.90
C ILE A 143 -4.12 -1.19 -4.00
N LEU A 144 -3.00 -1.84 -4.34
CA LEU A 144 -2.39 -2.88 -3.52
C LEU A 144 -1.18 -2.29 -2.80
N PHE A 145 -1.18 -2.39 -1.48
CA PHE A 145 -0.04 -2.06 -0.64
C PHE A 145 0.74 -3.32 -0.27
N ASP A 146 1.93 -3.46 -0.82
CA ASP A 146 2.94 -4.44 -0.37
C ASP A 146 3.76 -3.80 0.76
N ASP A 147 3.04 -3.37 1.78
CA ASP A 147 3.51 -2.58 2.90
C ASP A 147 2.84 -3.05 4.20
N CYS A 148 3.51 -2.83 5.34
CA CYS A 148 2.97 -3.18 6.65
C CYS A 148 1.82 -2.27 7.07
N TYR A 149 0.82 -2.81 7.76
CA TYR A 149 -0.26 -2.08 8.46
C TYR A 149 -1.18 -1.22 7.58
N MET A 150 -1.16 -1.37 6.27
CA MET A 150 -1.92 -0.49 5.38
C MET A 150 -3.40 -0.83 5.29
N SER A 151 -3.85 -2.03 5.72
CA SER A 151 -5.27 -2.38 5.74
C SER A 151 -5.96 -1.86 7.00
N SER A 152 -6.12 -0.54 7.07
CA SER A 152 -6.95 0.13 8.06
C SER A 152 -8.11 0.88 7.40
N LEU A 153 -9.20 1.08 8.13
CA LEU A 153 -10.36 1.82 7.61
C LEU A 153 -10.02 3.27 7.30
N GLU A 154 -9.10 3.88 8.05
CA GLU A 154 -8.65 5.24 7.84
C GLU A 154 -7.92 5.40 6.51
N VAL A 155 -7.03 4.46 6.18
CA VAL A 155 -6.33 4.45 4.89
C VAL A 155 -7.32 4.25 3.75
N ALA A 156 -8.22 3.27 3.89
CA ALA A 156 -9.22 2.99 2.88
C ALA A 156 -10.18 4.18 2.69
N TYR A 157 -10.63 4.81 3.78
CA TYR A 157 -11.52 5.97 3.75
C TYR A 157 -10.88 7.17 3.03
N GLU A 158 -9.60 7.42 3.27
CA GLU A 158 -8.88 8.50 2.58
C GLU A 158 -8.78 8.26 1.07
N LEU A 159 -8.62 7.00 0.66
CA LEU A 159 -8.47 6.61 -0.74
C LEU A 159 -9.79 6.34 -1.48
N ARG A 160 -10.94 6.30 -0.79
CA ARG A 160 -12.23 5.81 -1.31
C ARG A 160 -12.73 6.49 -2.58
N HIS A 161 -12.30 7.71 -2.85
CA HIS A 161 -12.71 8.44 -4.05
C HIS A 161 -11.73 8.28 -5.23
N VAL A 162 -10.61 7.60 -5.02
CA VAL A 162 -9.57 7.39 -6.03
C VAL A 162 -9.25 5.92 -6.27
N THR A 163 -9.94 5.01 -5.60
CA THR A 163 -9.85 3.56 -5.88
C THR A 163 -11.16 2.84 -5.59
N ASN A 164 -11.47 1.80 -6.37
CA ASN A 164 -12.62 0.93 -6.11
C ASN A 164 -12.31 -0.06 -4.98
N TYR A 165 -11.11 -0.63 -4.98
CA TYR A 165 -10.68 -1.62 -3.98
C TYR A 165 -9.33 -1.27 -3.40
N MET A 166 -9.13 -1.60 -2.13
CA MET A 166 -7.83 -1.57 -1.47
C MET A 166 -7.45 -2.98 -1.05
N ILE A 167 -6.24 -3.41 -1.43
CA ILE A 167 -5.67 -4.71 -1.07
C ILE A 167 -4.48 -4.44 -0.17
N ALA A 168 -4.50 -4.92 1.07
CA ALA A 168 -3.43 -4.64 2.02
C ALA A 168 -3.42 -5.61 3.20
N CYS A 169 -2.35 -5.60 3.96
CA CYS A 169 -2.22 -6.35 5.21
C CYS A 169 -2.55 -5.45 6.41
N PRO A 170 -3.39 -5.91 7.36
CA PRO A 170 -3.64 -5.20 8.61
C PRO A 170 -2.48 -5.35 9.62
N THR A 171 -1.56 -6.26 9.37
CA THR A 171 -0.37 -6.55 10.17
C THR A 171 0.90 -6.26 9.36
N GLU A 172 2.05 -6.63 9.90
CA GLU A 172 3.30 -6.58 9.15
C GLU A 172 3.26 -7.51 7.94
N VAL A 173 3.93 -7.11 6.87
CA VAL A 173 4.22 -7.94 5.70
C VAL A 173 5.62 -8.50 5.86
N MET A 174 5.77 -9.82 5.70
CA MET A 174 7.07 -10.48 5.77
C MET A 174 8.02 -9.95 4.68
N VAL A 175 9.30 -10.10 4.90
CA VAL A 175 10.37 -9.61 4.00
C VAL A 175 10.23 -10.06 2.54
N PHE A 176 9.54 -11.17 2.30
CA PHE A 176 9.25 -11.66 0.94
C PHE A 176 8.16 -10.85 0.22
N GLY A 177 7.39 -10.04 0.97
CA GLY A 177 6.32 -9.22 0.41
C GLY A 177 5.17 -10.03 -0.14
N MET A 178 4.50 -9.49 -1.14
CA MET A 178 3.43 -10.18 -1.85
C MET A 178 4.02 -11.27 -2.77
N PRO A 179 3.45 -12.48 -2.78
CA PRO A 179 3.92 -13.58 -3.61
C PRO A 179 3.49 -13.40 -5.08
N TYR A 180 4.06 -12.41 -5.77
CA TYR A 180 3.64 -12.00 -7.12
C TYR A 180 3.69 -13.13 -8.14
N SER A 181 4.62 -14.08 -8.01
CA SER A 181 4.67 -15.26 -8.88
C SER A 181 3.38 -16.09 -8.85
N THR A 182 2.62 -16.03 -7.75
CA THR A 182 1.35 -16.79 -7.63
C THR A 182 0.11 -15.91 -7.77
N ILE A 183 0.13 -14.67 -7.23
CA ILE A 183 -1.03 -13.78 -7.27
C ILE A 183 -1.09 -12.90 -8.54
N GLY A 184 0.06 -12.70 -9.21
CA GLY A 184 0.17 -11.73 -10.29
C GLY A 184 -0.78 -12.00 -11.46
N LYS A 185 -1.02 -13.25 -11.83
CA LYS A 185 -1.98 -13.62 -12.87
C LYS A 185 -3.42 -13.17 -12.57
N TYR A 186 -3.80 -13.09 -11.31
CA TYR A 186 -5.12 -12.62 -10.88
C TYR A 186 -5.17 -11.09 -10.78
N LEU A 187 -4.05 -10.45 -10.41
CA LEU A 187 -3.91 -8.99 -10.37
C LEU A 187 -3.91 -8.39 -11.77
N LEU A 188 -3.20 -9.01 -12.73
CA LEU A 188 -3.02 -8.51 -14.09
C LEU A 188 -4.19 -8.88 -15.02
N SER A 189 -5.27 -9.47 -14.52
CA SER A 189 -6.48 -9.75 -15.32
C SER A 189 -7.26 -8.48 -15.58
N GLU A 190 -7.97 -8.41 -16.71
CA GLU A 190 -8.91 -7.32 -17.01
C GLU A 190 -9.94 -7.12 -15.88
N LYS A 191 -10.34 -8.23 -15.24
CA LYS A 191 -11.15 -8.24 -14.02
C LYS A 191 -10.37 -9.00 -12.95
N PRO A 192 -9.75 -8.30 -11.99
CA PRO A 192 -8.98 -8.94 -10.92
C PRO A 192 -9.84 -9.92 -10.12
N ASP A 193 -9.28 -11.10 -9.84
CA ASP A 193 -9.94 -12.09 -8.98
C ASP A 193 -9.45 -11.94 -7.54
N TYR A 194 -10.13 -11.05 -6.80
CA TYR A 194 -9.76 -10.72 -5.42
C TYR A 194 -9.81 -11.94 -4.49
N LYS A 195 -10.74 -12.87 -4.72
CA LYS A 195 -10.82 -14.10 -3.92
C LYS A 195 -9.61 -14.99 -4.18
N ALA A 196 -9.25 -15.21 -5.44
CA ALA A 196 -8.10 -16.02 -5.80
C ALA A 196 -6.77 -15.38 -5.34
N ILE A 197 -6.68 -14.04 -5.32
CA ILE A 197 -5.53 -13.31 -4.75
C ILE A 197 -5.39 -13.65 -3.27
N CYS A 198 -6.45 -13.54 -2.46
CA CYS A 198 -6.42 -13.86 -1.04
C CYS A 198 -6.13 -15.34 -0.78
N GLU A 199 -6.75 -16.25 -1.53
CA GLU A 199 -6.51 -17.70 -1.40
C GLU A 199 -5.06 -18.06 -1.72
N SER A 200 -4.49 -17.50 -2.79
CA SER A 200 -3.10 -17.77 -3.18
C SER A 200 -2.10 -17.19 -2.17
N PHE A 201 -2.36 -15.99 -1.64
CA PHE A 201 -1.57 -15.41 -0.55
C PHE A 201 -1.60 -16.32 0.69
N TYR A 202 -2.80 -16.75 1.11
CA TYR A 202 -2.97 -17.64 2.24
C TYR A 202 -2.23 -18.97 2.04
N GLN A 203 -2.34 -19.59 0.85
CA GLN A 203 -1.66 -20.84 0.54
C GLN A 203 -0.14 -20.70 0.59
N PHE A 204 0.39 -19.59 0.04
CA PHE A 204 1.83 -19.32 0.07
C PHE A 204 2.34 -19.24 1.51
N TYR A 205 1.76 -18.39 2.34
CA TYR A 205 2.23 -18.17 3.70
C TYR A 205 1.88 -19.29 4.67
N SER A 206 0.80 -20.05 4.43
CA SER A 206 0.46 -21.24 5.25
C SER A 206 1.48 -22.38 5.08
N ASN A 207 2.13 -22.46 3.93
CA ASN A 207 3.17 -23.46 3.64
C ASN A 207 4.58 -22.98 3.96
N TYR A 208 4.70 -21.73 4.45
CA TYR A 208 5.99 -21.18 4.84
C TYR A 208 6.45 -21.75 6.18
N GLN A 209 7.77 -21.77 6.43
CA GLN A 209 8.35 -22.34 7.65
C GLN A 209 7.74 -21.75 8.94
N TYR A 210 7.37 -20.48 8.91
CA TYR A 210 6.65 -19.79 9.98
C TYR A 210 5.40 -19.16 9.36
N PRO A 211 4.23 -19.85 9.41
CA PRO A 211 2.99 -19.32 8.85
C PRO A 211 2.63 -17.98 9.49
N TYR A 212 2.56 -16.93 8.70
CA TYR A 212 2.28 -15.57 9.15
C TYR A 212 1.69 -14.73 8.04
N GLY A 213 0.81 -13.81 8.40
CA GLY A 213 0.28 -12.81 7.50
C GLY A 213 -1.22 -12.94 7.29
N THR A 214 -1.82 -11.82 7.04
CA THR A 214 -3.22 -11.67 6.67
C THR A 214 -3.31 -10.71 5.50
N LEU A 215 -4.19 -10.99 4.56
CA LEU A 215 -4.49 -10.10 3.45
C LEU A 215 -5.98 -9.78 3.46
N ALA A 216 -6.31 -8.50 3.31
CA ALA A 216 -7.69 -8.05 3.22
C ALA A 216 -7.92 -7.29 1.90
N VAL A 217 -9.12 -7.43 1.37
CA VAL A 217 -9.64 -6.64 0.25
C VAL A 217 -10.79 -5.81 0.78
N THR A 218 -10.66 -4.50 0.70
CA THR A 218 -11.70 -3.55 1.12
C THR A 218 -12.39 -3.00 -0.11
N ASP A 219 -13.71 -3.16 -0.19
CA ASP A 219 -14.55 -2.49 -1.17
C ASP A 219 -14.81 -1.05 -0.70
N CYS A 220 -14.22 -0.09 -1.40
CA CYS A 220 -14.25 1.31 -1.00
C CYS A 220 -15.62 1.97 -1.21
N SER A 221 -16.52 1.36 -1.98
CA SER A 221 -17.86 1.90 -2.24
C SER A 221 -18.76 1.98 -1.00
N TYR A 222 -18.46 1.18 0.04
CA TYR A 222 -19.24 1.15 1.30
C TYR A 222 -18.71 2.07 2.40
N LEU A 223 -17.57 2.76 2.17
CA LEU A 223 -16.88 3.47 3.24
C LEU A 223 -17.61 4.74 3.71
N ASP A 224 -18.33 5.44 2.82
CA ASP A 224 -19.13 6.58 3.24
C ASP A 224 -20.32 6.14 4.12
N GLU A 225 -21.00 5.02 3.78
CA GLU A 225 -22.08 4.46 4.60
C GLU A 225 -21.52 3.98 5.96
N LEU A 226 -20.37 3.32 5.97
CA LEU A 226 -19.70 2.91 7.20
C LEU A 226 -19.32 4.12 8.06
N ALA A 227 -18.85 5.21 7.45
CA ALA A 227 -18.51 6.44 8.17
C ALA A 227 -19.73 7.05 8.88
N GLU A 228 -20.89 7.12 8.20
CA GLU A 228 -22.12 7.62 8.82
C GLU A 228 -22.61 6.69 9.96
N LEU A 229 -22.48 5.37 9.80
CA LEU A 229 -22.78 4.42 10.86
C LEU A 229 -21.86 4.62 12.08
N MET A 230 -20.56 4.78 11.86
CA MET A 230 -19.59 5.02 12.93
C MET A 230 -19.87 6.33 13.66
N LYS A 231 -20.20 7.39 12.93
CA LYS A 231 -20.61 8.69 13.50
C LYS A 231 -21.85 8.53 14.39
N TYR A 232 -22.85 7.74 13.95
CA TYR A 232 -24.04 7.44 14.77
C TYR A 232 -23.64 6.68 16.04
N ILE A 233 -22.79 5.67 15.95
CA ILE A 233 -22.32 4.88 17.10
C ILE A 233 -21.61 5.81 18.11
N HIS A 234 -20.67 6.63 17.65
CA HIS A 234 -19.94 7.56 18.52
C HIS A 234 -20.83 8.61 19.19
N SER A 235 -21.90 9.02 18.51
CA SER A 235 -22.84 9.99 19.07
C SER A 235 -23.78 9.42 20.13
N ASN A 236 -23.97 8.09 20.13
CA ASN A 236 -24.96 7.44 21.00
C ASN A 236 -24.34 6.52 22.06
N TYR A 237 -23.07 6.14 21.89
CA TYR A 237 -22.38 5.21 22.77
C TYR A 237 -21.01 5.75 23.15
N SER A 238 -20.64 5.61 24.41
CA SER A 238 -19.30 5.93 24.89
C SER A 238 -18.42 4.67 24.97
N PHE A 239 -17.22 4.76 24.46
CA PHE A 239 -16.25 3.69 24.56
C PHE A 239 -15.61 3.69 25.98
N ASP A 240 -15.60 2.53 26.63
CA ASP A 240 -14.89 2.34 27.89
C ASP A 240 -13.38 2.24 27.62
N SER A 241 -12.68 3.33 27.84
CA SER A 241 -11.22 3.40 27.62
C SER A 241 -10.41 2.40 28.45
N THR A 242 -10.98 1.87 29.54
CA THR A 242 -10.30 0.82 30.35
C THR A 242 -10.18 -0.50 29.59
N GLN A 243 -11.04 -0.74 28.60
CA GLN A 243 -11.00 -1.91 27.72
C GLN A 243 -9.94 -1.80 26.62
N ALA A 244 -9.34 -0.64 26.42
CA ALA A 244 -8.32 -0.43 25.39
C ALA A 244 -7.09 -1.36 25.56
N ILE A 245 -6.83 -1.81 26.79
CA ILE A 245 -5.74 -2.76 27.10
C ILE A 245 -5.97 -4.14 26.45
N ASN A 246 -7.22 -4.49 26.17
CA ASN A 246 -7.61 -5.77 25.57
C ASN A 246 -7.60 -5.74 24.03
N ILE A 247 -7.35 -4.57 23.43
CA ILE A 247 -7.32 -4.39 21.99
C ILE A 247 -5.89 -4.62 21.49
N GLN A 248 -5.76 -5.33 20.36
CA GLN A 248 -4.46 -5.55 19.73
C GLN A 248 -3.77 -4.21 19.43
N ARG A 249 -2.52 -4.10 19.83
CA ARG A 249 -1.69 -2.92 19.60
C ARG A 249 -0.90 -3.07 18.32
N MET A 250 -0.62 -1.95 17.68
CA MET A 250 0.33 -1.85 16.61
C MET A 250 1.74 -2.05 17.19
N ASP A 251 2.52 -2.98 16.63
CA ASP A 251 3.85 -3.26 17.13
C ASP A 251 4.74 -2.01 17.16
N GLY A 252 5.46 -1.82 18.28
CA GLY A 252 6.34 -0.67 18.48
C GLY A 252 5.64 0.68 18.70
N TYR A 253 4.31 0.76 18.62
CA TYR A 253 3.54 1.98 18.87
C TYR A 253 2.59 1.82 20.07
N SER A 254 3.08 2.03 21.26
CA SER A 254 2.24 2.16 22.45
C SER A 254 1.95 3.66 22.68
N PRO A 255 0.70 4.09 22.86
CA PRO A 255 -0.53 3.34 23.14
C PRO A 255 -1.42 3.05 21.90
N VAL A 256 -0.90 3.14 20.69
CA VAL A 256 -1.70 2.96 19.47
C VAL A 256 -2.17 1.52 19.33
N THR A 257 -3.46 1.33 19.11
CA THR A 257 -4.07 0.02 18.89
C THR A 257 -4.65 -0.08 17.50
N VAL A 258 -4.58 -1.25 16.87
CA VAL A 258 -5.09 -1.47 15.52
C VAL A 258 -6.60 -1.21 15.45
N SER A 259 -7.38 -1.71 16.43
CA SER A 259 -8.83 -1.53 16.44
C SER A 259 -9.29 -0.16 16.92
N TYR A 260 -8.51 0.51 17.77
CA TYR A 260 -8.82 1.87 18.22
C TYR A 260 -8.66 2.91 17.12
N THR A 261 -7.74 2.68 16.20
CA THR A 261 -7.57 3.52 15.02
C THR A 261 -8.83 3.52 14.16
N HIS A 262 -9.47 2.37 13.99
CA HIS A 262 -10.74 2.26 13.27
C HIS A 262 -11.89 3.05 13.92
N LEU A 263 -11.85 3.23 15.25
CA LEU A 263 -12.89 3.97 15.97
C LEU A 263 -12.66 5.49 15.95
N ARG A 264 -11.42 5.96 15.81
CA ARG A 264 -11.08 7.40 15.85
C ARG A 264 -11.13 8.13 14.51
N ALA A 265 -11.26 7.45 13.40
CA ALA A 265 -11.25 8.06 12.07
C ALA A 265 -12.27 9.21 11.88
N HIS A 266 -13.25 9.34 12.77
CA HIS A 266 -14.33 10.30 12.69
C HIS A 266 -14.35 11.39 13.77
N GLU A 267 -13.38 11.39 14.71
CA GLU A 267 -13.30 12.44 15.73
C GLU A 267 -12.67 13.76 15.20
N THR A 268 -12.03 13.74 14.04
CA THR A 268 -11.29 14.89 13.48
C THR A 268 -11.96 15.58 12.31
N GLY A 269 -13.18 15.18 11.99
CA GLY A 269 -14.00 15.78 10.90
C GLY A 269 -14.92 16.89 11.36
#